data_f5cd0afef0381d33b67f096d52551fa2
#
_entry.id   f5cd0afef0381d33b67f096d52551fa2
#
_cell.length_a   1.000
_cell.length_b   1.000
_cell.length_c   1.000
_cell.angle_alpha   90.00
_cell.angle_beta   90.00
_cell.angle_gamma   90.00
#
_symmetry.space_group_name_H-M   'P 1'
#
loop_
_entity.id
_entity.type
_entity.pdbx_description
1 polymer ?
#
loop_
_entity_poly.entity_id
_entity_poly.type
_entity_poly.pdbx_seq_one_letter_code
_entity_poly.pdbx_strand_id
1 'polypeptide(L)'
;MLAVGSGFLLRGEREEKAANHAFAIPPVEGRVIIEVLNGTRRQGVARTATRMLRGRGLDVVFLGNADSAETLTRVIVRRGDPDRARYVVGVLGVGKVVIEPDTFRRVDVSVILGEDFRPRLGVHP
;
A
#
# COMPACT_ATOMS: atom_id res chain seq x y z
N MET A 1 11.77 -3.17 24.93
CA MET A 1 11.25 -3.70 24.75
C MET A 1 10.76 -3.79 24.49
N LEU A 2 11.23 -3.55 24.72
CA LEU A 2 10.65 -3.99 24.48
C LEU A 2 10.02 -4.23 24.05
N ALA A 3 10.14 -4.00 23.89
CA ALA A 3 9.45 -4.56 23.50
C ALA A 3 9.00 -4.64 22.98
N VAL A 4 9.41 -4.45 23.41
CA VAL A 4 8.85 -4.87 22.99
C VAL A 4 8.36 -4.87 22.60
N GLY A 5 8.95 -4.75 22.89
CA GLY A 5 8.27 -5.03 22.62
C GLY A 5 7.90 -5.03 22.11
N SER A 6 8.16 -4.80 22.40
CA SER A 6 7.73 -5.05 22.07
C SER A 6 7.39 -4.88 21.55
N GLY A 7 7.95 -4.81 21.47
CA GLY A 7 7.43 -4.88 21.16
C GLY A 7 7.41 -4.57 20.62
N PHE A 8 7.55 -4.81 20.73
CA PHE A 8 7.62 -4.64 20.11
C PHE A 8 7.46 -4.37 19.72
N LEU A 9 7.71 -3.94 19.78
CA LEU A 9 7.67 -4.01 19.57
C LEU A 9 7.51 -4.04 19.17
N LEU A 10 7.87 -3.83 19.34
CA LEU A 10 7.71 -4.06 19.18
C LEU A 10 7.37 -3.96 18.75
N ARG A 11 7.49 -3.93 18.74
CA ARG A 11 7.27 -3.96 18.45
C ARG A 11 7.02 -3.56 18.04
N GLY A 12 7.76 -3.11 18.39
CA GLY A 12 7.30 -2.98 18.27
C GLY A 12 7.52 -2.58 17.91
N GLU A 13 7.80 -2.47 17.64
CA GLU A 13 7.90 -2.42 17.55
C GLU A 13 8.11 -2.21 17.18
N ARG A 14 8.43 -2.23 17.20
CA ARG A 14 8.61 -2.24 17.15
C ARG A 14 8.65 -1.90 16.56
N GLU A 15 8.92 -1.60 16.61
CA GLU A 15 8.82 -1.50 16.33
C GLU A 15 8.82 -0.99 15.87
N GLU A 16 9.02 -0.63 15.77
CA GLU A 16 8.86 -0.42 15.52
C GLU A 16 9.14 0.04 15.10
N LYS A 17 9.70 0.00 15.19
CA LYS A 17 10.00 0.26 14.94
C LYS A 17 10.34 0.74 14.29
N ALA A 18 10.65 0.98 14.30
CA ALA A 18 10.88 1.28 13.71
C ALA A 18 11.02 1.92 13.06
N ALA A 19 11.11 2.32 13.03
CA ALA A 19 11.16 2.73 12.44
C ALA A 19 11.59 3.29 11.82
N ASN A 20 11.81 3.55 11.60
CA ASN A 20 12.15 3.79 11.03
C ASN A 20 12.78 3.99 10.35
N HIS A 21 12.53 4.82 10.29
CA HIS A 21 13.66 4.95 9.62
C HIS A 21 13.67 4.91 8.12
N ALA A 22 14.59 5.59 7.37
CA ALA A 22 14.62 5.22 5.98
C ALA A 22 14.04 3.82 5.82
N PHE A 23 13.24 3.60 4.83
CA PHE A 23 12.59 2.32 4.70
C PHE A 23 13.50 1.35 3.99
N ALA A 24 14.01 0.41 4.72
CA ALA A 24 14.70 -0.71 4.12
C ALA A 24 13.67 -1.56 3.36
N ILE A 25 14.13 -2.23 2.32
CA ILE A 25 13.29 -3.20 1.63
C ILE A 25 12.99 -4.34 2.60
N PRO A 26 11.73 -4.69 2.82
CA PRO A 26 11.41 -5.75 3.77
C PRO A 26 12.00 -7.08 3.32
N PRO A 27 12.32 -7.97 4.26
CA PRO A 27 12.71 -9.33 3.88
C PRO A 27 11.57 -10.01 3.15
N VAL A 28 11.88 -11.06 2.40
CA VAL A 28 10.89 -11.74 1.56
C VAL A 28 9.66 -12.15 2.36
N GLU A 29 9.88 -12.74 3.53
CA GLU A 29 8.77 -13.19 4.37
C GLU A 29 7.99 -12.03 5.00
N GLY A 30 8.57 -10.83 5.03
CA GLY A 30 7.87 -9.65 5.52
C GLY A 30 7.41 -8.72 4.41
N ARG A 31 7.55 -9.16 3.15
CA ARG A 31 7.22 -8.32 2.01
C ARG A 31 5.70 -8.16 1.90
N VAL A 32 5.29 -6.93 1.64
CA VAL A 32 3.87 -6.63 1.42
C VAL A 32 3.58 -6.79 -0.07
N ILE A 33 2.68 -7.69 -0.38
CA ILE A 33 2.30 -8.02 -1.75
C ILE A 33 1.05 -7.24 -2.12
N ILE A 34 1.13 -6.48 -3.20
CA ILE A 34 0.07 -5.52 -3.56
C ILE A 34 -0.36 -5.71 -5.00
N GLU A 35 -1.66 -5.59 -5.25
CA GLU A 35 -2.19 -5.36 -6.58
C GLU A 35 -2.73 -3.94 -6.67
N VAL A 36 -2.59 -3.29 -7.82
CA VAL A 36 -3.06 -1.94 -8.05
C VAL A 36 -4.04 -1.95 -9.22
N LEU A 37 -5.26 -1.52 -8.98
CA LEU A 37 -6.31 -1.50 -10.00
C LEU A 37 -6.73 -0.06 -10.25
N ASN A 38 -6.74 0.32 -11.52
CA ASN A 38 -7.14 1.67 -11.92
C ASN A 38 -8.66 1.75 -12.05
N GLY A 39 -9.29 2.46 -11.12
CA GLY A 39 -10.72 2.74 -11.18
C GLY A 39 -11.03 4.11 -11.75
N THR A 40 -10.05 4.77 -12.36
CA THR A 40 -10.24 6.09 -12.95
C THR A 40 -10.42 5.99 -14.45
N ARG A 41 -10.76 7.11 -15.07
CA ARG A 41 -10.81 7.21 -16.52
C ARG A 41 -9.49 7.65 -17.12
N ARG A 42 -8.49 7.92 -16.25
CA ARG A 42 -7.18 8.39 -16.71
C ARG A 42 -6.25 7.22 -16.93
N GLN A 43 -5.59 7.20 -18.07
CA GLN A 43 -4.63 6.14 -18.36
C GLN A 43 -3.33 6.39 -17.61
N GLY A 44 -2.62 5.30 -17.31
CA GLY A 44 -1.29 5.39 -16.72
C GLY A 44 -1.28 5.61 -15.22
N VAL A 45 -2.43 5.77 -14.59
CA VAL A 45 -2.51 6.08 -13.17
C VAL A 45 -2.03 4.91 -12.32
N ALA A 46 -2.40 3.69 -12.69
CA ALA A 46 -1.94 2.51 -11.96
C ALA A 46 -0.43 2.34 -12.04
N ARG A 47 0.14 2.68 -13.19
CA ARG A 47 1.60 2.61 -13.35
C ARG A 47 2.30 3.64 -12.46
N THR A 48 1.74 4.84 -12.38
CA THR A 48 2.30 5.88 -11.51
C THR A 48 2.26 5.44 -10.05
N ALA A 49 1.10 4.93 -9.60
CA ALA A 49 0.97 4.44 -8.23
C ALA A 49 1.96 3.31 -7.97
N THR A 50 2.11 2.40 -8.93
CA THR A 50 3.04 1.28 -8.81
C THR A 50 4.47 1.76 -8.60
N ARG A 51 4.90 2.77 -9.37
CA ARG A 51 6.24 3.33 -9.20
C ARG A 51 6.42 3.93 -7.80
N MET A 52 5.40 4.65 -7.32
CA MET A 52 5.47 5.24 -5.99
C MET A 52 5.61 4.16 -4.91
N LEU A 53 4.82 3.11 -5.02
CA LEU A 53 4.81 2.05 -4.03
C LEU A 53 6.11 1.24 -4.07
N ARG A 54 6.58 0.89 -5.26
CA ARG A 54 7.85 0.16 -5.40
C ARG A 54 9.03 0.97 -4.89
N GLY A 55 8.97 2.29 -5.06
CA GLY A 55 10.01 3.17 -4.54
C GLY A 55 10.10 3.18 -3.03
N ARG A 56 9.10 2.67 -2.35
CA ARG A 56 9.07 2.58 -0.90
C ARG A 56 9.14 1.15 -0.41
N GLY A 57 9.62 0.24 -1.25
CA GLY A 57 9.88 -1.14 -0.84
C GLY A 57 8.67 -2.06 -0.85
N LEU A 58 7.57 -1.62 -1.44
CA LEU A 58 6.37 -2.44 -1.52
C LEU A 58 6.38 -3.23 -2.83
N ASP A 59 5.87 -4.46 -2.77
CA ASP A 59 5.96 -5.38 -3.89
C ASP A 59 4.64 -5.41 -4.66
N VAL A 60 4.55 -4.58 -5.69
CA VAL A 60 3.39 -4.58 -6.56
C VAL A 60 3.57 -5.68 -7.61
N VAL A 61 2.74 -6.71 -7.51
CA VAL A 61 2.84 -7.90 -8.36
C VAL A 61 1.86 -7.89 -9.52
N PHE A 62 0.85 -7.03 -9.46
CA PHE A 62 -0.14 -6.95 -10.52
C PHE A 62 -0.68 -5.54 -10.62
N LEU A 63 -0.86 -5.07 -11.83
CA LEU A 63 -1.59 -3.83 -12.06
C LEU A 63 -2.56 -4.04 -13.22
N GLY A 64 -3.73 -3.43 -13.10
CA GLY A 64 -4.77 -3.61 -14.09
C GLY A 64 -5.85 -2.57 -13.89
N ASN A 65 -7.04 -2.90 -14.38
CA ASN A 65 -8.19 -2.01 -14.28
C ASN A 65 -9.20 -2.57 -13.30
N ALA A 66 -9.86 -1.68 -12.57
CA ALA A 66 -10.98 -2.07 -11.72
C ALA A 66 -12.19 -2.37 -12.58
N ASP A 67 -13.14 -3.12 -12.01
CA ASP A 67 -14.35 -3.50 -12.74
C ASP A 67 -15.29 -2.33 -12.96
N SER A 68 -15.22 -1.31 -12.11
CA SER A 68 -16.12 -0.17 -12.20
C SER A 68 -15.36 1.12 -11.92
N ALA A 69 -15.95 2.23 -12.29
CA ALA A 69 -15.39 3.55 -12.02
C ALA A 69 -15.48 3.84 -10.52
N GLU A 70 -14.43 4.47 -9.99
CA GLU A 70 -14.33 4.77 -8.57
C GLU A 70 -14.04 6.24 -8.36
N THR A 71 -14.77 6.85 -7.46
CA THR A 71 -14.54 8.24 -7.10
C THR A 71 -13.44 8.34 -6.07
N LEU A 72 -13.44 7.44 -5.09
CA LEU A 72 -12.50 7.47 -3.97
C LEU A 72 -11.58 6.27 -4.01
N THR A 73 -10.32 6.51 -3.71
CA THR A 73 -9.32 5.45 -3.62
C THR A 73 -9.59 4.62 -2.37
N ARG A 74 -9.53 3.30 -2.53
CA ARG A 74 -9.64 2.36 -1.41
C ARG A 74 -8.39 1.51 -1.33
N VAL A 75 -7.92 1.29 -0.13
CA VAL A 75 -6.79 0.42 0.14
C VAL A 75 -7.32 -0.72 1.00
N ILE A 76 -7.47 -1.88 0.40
CA ILE A 76 -8.21 -2.98 0.97
C ILE A 76 -7.25 -4.01 1.56
N VAL A 77 -7.39 -4.26 2.86
CA VAL A 77 -6.61 -5.29 3.54
C VAL A 77 -7.24 -6.64 3.22
N ARG A 78 -6.51 -7.46 2.47
CA ARG A 78 -6.97 -8.81 2.13
C ARG A 78 -6.50 -9.83 3.16
N ARG A 79 -5.32 -9.57 3.75
CA ARG A 79 -4.76 -10.41 4.82
C ARG A 79 -3.66 -9.62 5.51
N GLY A 80 -3.32 -10.05 6.71
CA GLY A 80 -2.22 -9.46 7.45
C GLY A 80 -2.59 -8.20 8.20
N ASP A 81 -1.59 -7.47 8.63
CA ASP A 81 -1.74 -6.33 9.51
C ASP A 81 -2.29 -5.11 8.76
N PRO A 82 -3.39 -4.51 9.24
CA PRO A 82 -3.93 -3.29 8.62
C PRO A 82 -2.95 -2.11 8.57
N ASP A 83 -1.92 -2.10 9.41
CA ASP A 83 -0.92 -1.05 9.35
C ASP A 83 -0.22 -0.98 8.00
N ARG A 84 -0.14 -2.11 7.32
CA ARG A 84 0.42 -2.13 5.97
C ARG A 84 -0.39 -1.28 5.00
N ALA A 85 -1.72 -1.33 5.14
CA ALA A 85 -2.59 -0.51 4.31
C ALA A 85 -2.46 0.96 4.67
N ARG A 86 -2.32 1.28 5.93
CA ARG A 86 -2.12 2.67 6.35
C ARG A 86 -0.81 3.22 5.78
N TYR A 87 0.22 2.40 5.73
CA TYR A 87 1.46 2.81 5.10
C TYR A 87 1.27 3.09 3.61
N VAL A 88 0.52 2.24 2.93
CA VAL A 88 0.21 2.43 1.51
C VAL A 88 -0.53 3.75 1.29
N VAL A 89 -1.53 4.05 2.13
CA VAL A 89 -2.24 5.33 2.06
C VAL A 89 -1.26 6.49 2.21
N GLY A 90 -0.32 6.36 3.15
CA GLY A 90 0.68 7.41 3.36
C GLY A 90 1.54 7.65 2.14
N VAL A 91 1.93 6.59 1.43
CA VAL A 91 2.72 6.71 0.22
C VAL A 91 1.93 7.35 -0.90
N LEU A 92 0.67 6.93 -1.07
CA LEU A 92 -0.17 7.44 -2.16
C LEU A 92 -0.71 8.84 -1.88
N GLY A 93 -0.79 9.22 -0.62
CA GLY A 93 -1.32 10.51 -0.23
C GLY A 93 -2.84 10.57 -0.15
N VAL A 94 -3.51 9.47 -0.44
CA VAL A 94 -4.96 9.40 -0.44
C VAL A 94 -5.37 7.94 -0.29
N GLY A 95 -6.58 7.72 0.21
CA GLY A 95 -7.13 6.38 0.29
C GLY A 95 -7.82 6.13 1.60
N LYS A 96 -8.84 5.28 1.56
CA LYS A 96 -9.53 4.81 2.74
C LYS A 96 -9.16 3.35 2.96
N VAL A 97 -8.74 3.03 4.17
CA VAL A 97 -8.43 1.64 4.53
C VAL A 97 -9.73 0.89 4.75
N VAL A 98 -9.86 -0.23 4.08
CA VAL A 98 -11.02 -1.11 4.19
C VAL A 98 -10.50 -2.50 4.50
N ILE A 99 -11.11 -3.19 5.44
CA ILE A 99 -10.72 -4.56 5.76
C ILE A 99 -11.74 -5.50 5.14
N GLU A 100 -11.28 -6.25 4.14
CA GLU A 100 -12.15 -7.11 3.35
C GLU A 100 -11.36 -8.34 2.95
N PRO A 101 -11.22 -9.30 3.87
CA PRO A 101 -10.39 -10.48 3.63
C PRO A 101 -10.85 -11.27 2.41
N ASP A 102 -9.89 -11.79 1.67
CA ASP A 102 -10.20 -12.60 0.50
C ASP A 102 -9.04 -13.60 0.31
N THR A 103 -9.30 -14.83 0.68
CA THR A 103 -8.27 -15.87 0.62
C THR A 103 -7.96 -16.33 -0.80
N PHE A 104 -8.83 -16.00 -1.76
CA PHE A 104 -8.57 -16.34 -3.17
C PHE A 104 -7.61 -15.38 -3.84
N ARG A 105 -7.50 -14.17 -3.33
CA ARG A 105 -6.53 -13.21 -3.84
C ARG A 105 -5.18 -13.49 -3.18
N ARG A 106 -4.15 -13.50 -3.99
CA ARG A 106 -2.80 -13.82 -3.51
C ARG A 106 -2.01 -12.57 -3.20
N VAL A 107 -2.68 -11.60 -2.60
CA VAL A 107 -2.07 -10.33 -2.22
C VAL A 107 -2.46 -10.01 -0.78
N ASP A 108 -1.63 -9.19 -0.15
CA ASP A 108 -1.91 -8.70 1.20
C ASP A 108 -2.85 -7.50 1.14
N VAL A 109 -2.68 -6.66 0.11
CA VAL A 109 -3.41 -5.40 -0.04
C VAL A 109 -3.83 -5.22 -1.49
N SER A 110 -5.07 -4.80 -1.69
CA SER A 110 -5.57 -4.39 -3.01
C SER A 110 -5.78 -2.89 -2.98
N VAL A 111 -5.16 -2.18 -3.91
CA VAL A 111 -5.35 -0.74 -4.08
C VAL A 111 -6.28 -0.53 -5.25
N ILE A 112 -7.41 0.13 -5.03
CA ILE A 112 -8.32 0.51 -6.09
C ILE A 112 -8.30 2.03 -6.19
N LEU A 113 -7.65 2.53 -7.23
CA LEU A 113 -7.46 3.97 -7.40
C LEU A 113 -8.76 4.61 -7.86
N GLY A 114 -9.12 5.70 -7.18
CA GLY A 114 -10.27 6.51 -7.56
C GLY A 114 -9.81 7.84 -8.15
N GLU A 115 -10.77 8.64 -8.58
CA GLU A 115 -10.48 9.91 -9.21
C GLU A 115 -9.80 10.91 -8.27
N ASP A 116 -9.85 10.66 -6.97
CA ASP A 116 -9.17 11.49 -5.98
C ASP A 116 -7.66 11.26 -5.94
N PHE A 117 -7.16 10.23 -6.59
CA PHE A 117 -5.71 10.00 -6.66
C PHE A 117 -5.12 10.91 -7.72
N ARG A 118 -4.43 11.96 -7.30
CA ARG A 118 -3.85 12.95 -8.19
C ARG A 118 -2.44 13.28 -7.76
N PRO A 119 -1.51 12.37 -8.03
CA PRO A 119 -0.13 12.59 -7.63
C PRO A 119 0.48 13.72 -8.44
N ARG A 120 1.42 14.42 -7.85
CA ARG A 120 2.21 15.40 -8.57
C ARG A 120 3.20 14.64 -9.43
N LEU A 121 3.00 14.73 -10.72
CA LEU A 121 3.90 14.09 -11.65
C LEU A 121 4.96 15.06 -12.05
N GLY A 122 6.06 14.77 -11.72
CA GLY A 122 7.08 15.41 -12.18
C GLY A 122 7.43 16.76 -12.09
N VAL A 123 7.12 16.81 -12.23
CA VAL A 123 7.31 17.51 -12.20
C VAL A 123 7.52 18.39 -11.92
N HIS A 124 7.60 18.71 -11.98
CA HIS A 124 7.54 19.25 -11.78
C HIS A 124 7.90 19.80 -11.79
N PRO A 125 7.84 20.21 -11.64
CA PRO A 125 7.94 20.76 -11.95
C PRO A 125 8.17 20.90 -12.19
#